data_3328830770890fa96a956133b746e6ff
#
_entry.id   3328830770890fa96a956133b746e6ff
#
_cell.length_a   1.000
_cell.length_b   1.000
_cell.length_c   1.000
_cell.angle_alpha   90.00
_cell.angle_beta   90.00
_cell.angle_gamma   90.00
#
_symmetry.space_group_name_H-M   'P 1'
#
loop_
_entity.id
_entity.type
_entity.pdbx_description
1 polymer ?
#
loop_
_entity_poly.entity_id
_entity_poly.type
_entity_poly.pdbx_seq_one_letter_code
_entity_poly.pdbx_strand_id
1 'polypeptide(L)'
;MKLLPLLIPALYTLTAFADDWPQWFGPERDGVWRETGILDKFPEEGPKVLWRTPIRRGYAGPAVVNQRVYLMDRQVDQSSAAKRQSARTGAQPGSERLLCLDASNGKTLWEKSYPCAYTMSYPAGPRVTPLVHKDLIYTLGAEGLLVCRTADDGAEIWQHDF
;
A
#
# COMPACT_ATOMS: atom_id res chain seq x y z
N MET A 1 50.27 24.93 32.61
CA MET A 1 48.97 25.13 31.96
C MET A 1 48.45 23.75 31.48
N LYS A 2 47.49 23.13 32.22
CA LYS A 2 46.90 21.82 31.82
C LYS A 2 45.68 22.11 30.96
N LEU A 3 45.74 21.72 29.68
CA LEU A 3 44.58 21.77 28.79
C LEU A 3 43.58 20.67 29.20
N LEU A 4 42.40 21.09 29.59
CA LEU A 4 41.25 20.18 29.86
C LEU A 4 40.67 19.75 28.52
N PRO A 5 40.46 18.46 28.23
CA PRO A 5 39.80 18.03 27.00
C PRO A 5 38.33 18.42 27.03
N LEU A 6 37.90 19.14 26.01
CA LEU A 6 36.49 19.50 25.78
C LEU A 6 35.77 18.25 25.28
N LEU A 7 34.99 17.61 26.17
CA LEU A 7 34.05 16.53 25.77
C LEU A 7 32.86 17.15 25.03
N ILE A 8 32.82 16.97 23.70
CA ILE A 8 31.63 17.30 22.89
C ILE A 8 30.64 16.13 23.03
N PRO A 9 29.44 16.32 23.58
CA PRO A 9 28.44 15.27 23.63
C PRO A 9 27.99 14.96 22.20
N ALA A 10 28.17 13.71 21.76
CA ALA A 10 27.59 13.22 20.53
C ALA A 10 26.06 13.18 20.66
N LEU A 11 25.38 14.07 19.95
CA LEU A 11 23.94 14.09 19.87
C LEU A 11 23.49 12.89 19.01
N TYR A 12 23.09 11.79 19.66
CA TYR A 12 22.47 10.67 18.97
C TYR A 12 21.03 11.10 18.60
N THR A 13 20.78 11.42 17.34
CA THR A 13 19.43 11.54 16.82
C THR A 13 18.81 10.15 16.77
N LEU A 14 17.97 9.82 17.74
CA LEU A 14 17.07 8.68 17.63
C LEU A 14 16.09 8.96 16.49
N THR A 15 16.27 8.30 15.36
CA THR A 15 15.26 8.25 14.31
C THR A 15 14.13 7.36 14.84
N ALA A 16 13.04 7.97 15.29
CA ALA A 16 11.81 7.22 15.55
C ALA A 16 11.29 6.73 14.19
N PHE A 17 11.26 5.43 14.00
CA PHE A 17 10.53 4.81 12.89
C PHE A 17 9.13 4.49 13.40
N ALA A 18 8.12 4.83 12.60
CA ALA A 18 6.76 4.42 12.85
C ALA A 18 6.65 2.89 12.79
N ASP A 19 5.79 2.31 13.64
CA ASP A 19 5.54 0.88 13.65
C ASP A 19 4.94 0.41 12.32
N ASP A 20 5.24 -0.82 11.92
CA ASP A 20 4.66 -1.45 10.74
C ASP A 20 3.15 -1.65 10.90
N TRP A 21 2.39 -1.45 9.82
CA TRP A 21 0.95 -1.72 9.71
C TRP A 21 0.69 -2.75 8.61
N PRO A 22 0.96 -4.05 8.86
CA PRO A 22 1.13 -5.06 7.81
C PRO A 22 -0.17 -5.57 7.19
N GLN A 23 -1.33 -5.21 7.71
CA GLN A 23 -2.63 -5.74 7.31
C GLN A 23 -3.80 -4.88 7.80
N TRP A 24 -5.02 -5.23 7.40
CA TRP A 24 -6.25 -4.63 7.92
C TRP A 24 -6.32 -4.74 9.45
N PHE A 25 -6.62 -3.63 10.12
CA PHE A 25 -6.62 -3.47 11.57
C PHE A 25 -5.25 -3.64 12.26
N GLY A 26 -4.14 -3.54 11.52
CA GLY A 26 -2.81 -3.52 12.10
C GLY A 26 -2.26 -4.88 12.53
N PRO A 27 -1.12 -4.90 13.24
CA PRO A 27 -0.39 -6.12 13.57
C PRO A 27 -1.22 -7.10 14.43
N GLU A 28 -1.99 -6.60 15.37
CA GLU A 28 -2.82 -7.41 16.28
C GLU A 28 -4.26 -7.60 15.80
N ARG A 29 -4.63 -7.02 14.63
CA ARG A 29 -5.99 -7.07 14.04
C ARG A 29 -7.08 -6.49 14.93
N ASP A 30 -6.77 -5.54 15.75
CA ASP A 30 -7.71 -4.89 16.69
C ASP A 30 -7.92 -3.39 16.39
N GLY A 31 -7.22 -2.85 15.38
CA GLY A 31 -7.34 -1.45 14.97
C GLY A 31 -6.73 -0.46 15.97
N VAL A 32 -5.93 -0.93 16.91
CA VAL A 32 -5.31 -0.09 17.94
C VAL A 32 -3.89 0.30 17.52
N TRP A 33 -3.64 1.61 17.48
CA TRP A 33 -2.31 2.15 17.28
C TRP A 33 -1.59 2.27 18.63
N ARG A 34 -0.46 1.57 18.76
CA ARG A 34 0.27 1.45 20.04
C ARG A 34 1.56 2.25 20.09
N GLU A 35 1.82 3.08 19.09
CA GLU A 35 2.98 3.98 19.11
C GLU A 35 2.90 4.97 20.27
N THR A 36 4.08 5.32 20.79
CA THR A 36 4.25 6.34 21.82
C THR A 36 4.94 7.57 21.25
N GLY A 37 4.76 8.73 21.89
CA GLY A 37 5.38 9.97 21.42
C GLY A 37 4.72 10.59 20.19
N ILE A 38 3.52 10.15 19.83
CA ILE A 38 2.69 10.76 18.80
C ILE A 38 2.16 12.12 19.28
N LEU A 39 1.81 12.99 18.33
CA LEU A 39 1.23 14.30 18.63
C LEU A 39 -0.16 14.15 19.26
N ASP A 40 -0.39 14.76 20.41
CA ASP A 40 -1.71 14.85 21.02
C ASP A 40 -2.66 15.73 20.21
N LYS A 41 -2.11 16.71 19.49
CA LYS A 41 -2.87 17.66 18.67
C LYS A 41 -2.05 18.07 17.44
N PHE A 42 -2.70 18.10 16.28
CA PHE A 42 -2.09 18.66 15.09
C PHE A 42 -1.99 20.19 15.18
N PRO A 43 -0.99 20.82 14.50
CA PRO A 43 -0.96 22.27 14.27
C PRO A 43 -2.25 22.75 13.62
N GLU A 44 -2.55 24.05 13.71
CA GLU A 44 -3.77 24.65 13.14
C GLU A 44 -3.84 24.46 11.61
N GLU A 45 -2.69 24.49 10.94
CA GLU A 45 -2.54 24.19 9.51
C GLU A 45 -2.64 22.70 9.14
N GLY A 46 -2.81 21.81 10.14
CA GLY A 46 -2.86 20.36 9.97
C GLY A 46 -1.49 19.69 9.88
N PRO A 47 -1.46 18.36 9.63
CA PRO A 47 -0.22 17.62 9.50
C PRO A 47 0.54 18.01 8.23
N LYS A 48 1.87 18.09 8.32
CA LYS A 48 2.74 18.32 7.16
C LYS A 48 2.61 17.19 6.14
N VAL A 49 2.23 17.51 4.91
CA VAL A 49 2.25 16.55 3.80
C VAL A 49 3.68 16.41 3.30
N LEU A 50 4.24 15.19 3.40
CA LEU A 50 5.59 14.88 2.94
C LEU A 50 5.61 14.62 1.43
N TRP A 51 4.65 13.85 0.92
CA TRP A 51 4.51 13.52 -0.50
C TRP A 51 3.06 13.18 -0.86
N ARG A 52 2.78 13.14 -2.16
CA ARG A 52 1.51 12.68 -2.75
C ARG A 52 1.81 11.86 -3.98
N THR A 53 1.23 10.67 -4.08
CA THR A 53 1.35 9.79 -5.24
C THR A 53 -0.03 9.55 -5.84
N PRO A 54 -0.24 9.86 -7.13
CA PRO A 54 -1.50 9.55 -7.81
C PRO A 54 -1.71 8.04 -7.89
N ILE A 55 -2.86 7.58 -7.45
CA ILE A 55 -3.31 6.19 -7.59
C ILE A 55 -4.63 6.14 -8.35
N ARG A 56 -5.06 4.95 -8.73
CA ARG A 56 -6.36 4.72 -9.37
C ARG A 56 -7.44 4.47 -8.32
N ARG A 57 -8.61 4.03 -8.76
CA ARG A 57 -9.74 3.77 -7.88
C ARG A 57 -9.57 2.46 -7.11
N GLY A 58 -10.06 2.43 -5.88
CA GLY A 58 -10.08 1.27 -5.01
C GLY A 58 -10.66 1.63 -3.65
N TYR A 59 -10.94 0.61 -2.86
CA TYR A 59 -11.43 0.73 -1.47
C TYR A 59 -10.41 0.14 -0.49
N ALA A 60 -9.37 -0.53 -1.00
CA ALA A 60 -8.34 -1.15 -0.19
C ALA A 60 -7.53 -0.07 0.55
N GLY A 61 -7.31 -0.25 1.84
CA GLY A 61 -6.33 0.51 2.60
C GLY A 61 -4.90 0.07 2.25
N PRO A 62 -3.88 0.90 2.53
CA PRO A 62 -2.49 0.50 2.39
C PRO A 62 -2.04 -0.42 3.53
N ALA A 63 -1.09 -1.31 3.26
CA ALA A 63 -0.22 -1.90 4.25
C ALA A 63 1.14 -1.21 4.23
N VAL A 64 1.76 -1.02 5.40
CA VAL A 64 3.06 -0.35 5.52
C VAL A 64 4.01 -1.26 6.29
N VAL A 65 5.09 -1.69 5.65
CA VAL A 65 6.07 -2.61 6.26
C VAL A 65 7.47 -2.27 5.74
N ASN A 66 8.44 -2.18 6.63
CA ASN A 66 9.84 -1.98 6.28
C ASN A 66 10.05 -0.80 5.31
N GLN A 67 9.51 0.38 5.62
CA GLN A 67 9.63 1.60 4.79
C GLN A 67 9.00 1.47 3.38
N ARG A 68 8.09 0.52 3.17
CA ARG A 68 7.36 0.32 1.93
C ARG A 68 5.86 0.41 2.17
N VAL A 69 5.16 1.02 1.23
CA VAL A 69 3.69 1.12 1.23
C VAL A 69 3.16 0.23 0.12
N TYR A 70 2.33 -0.73 0.48
CA TYR A 70 1.69 -1.65 -0.46
C TYR A 70 0.21 -1.33 -0.56
N LEU A 71 -0.28 -1.15 -1.77
CA LEU A 71 -1.70 -0.88 -1.99
C LEU A 71 -2.19 -1.46 -3.30
N MET A 72 -3.49 -1.75 -3.36
CA MET A 72 -4.15 -2.19 -4.58
C MET A 72 -5.07 -1.11 -5.13
N ASP A 73 -5.08 -0.97 -6.45
CA ASP A 73 -6.02 -0.13 -7.16
C ASP A 73 -6.48 -0.78 -8.46
N ARG A 74 -7.39 -0.12 -9.19
CA ARG A 74 -7.93 -0.61 -10.46
C ARG A 74 -7.78 0.41 -11.58
N GLN A 75 -7.24 -0.03 -12.68
CA GLN A 75 -7.23 0.71 -13.94
C GLN A 75 -8.34 0.19 -14.86
N VAL A 76 -9.33 1.04 -15.14
CA VAL A 76 -10.39 0.72 -16.11
C VAL A 76 -9.86 0.91 -17.53
N ASP A 77 -10.12 -0.06 -18.40
CA ASP A 77 -9.82 0.08 -19.82
C ASP A 77 -10.87 1.00 -20.49
N GLN A 78 -10.39 2.13 -21.02
CA GLN A 78 -11.21 3.15 -21.67
C GLN A 78 -11.24 3.01 -23.20
N SER A 79 -10.62 1.97 -23.76
CA SER A 79 -10.56 1.74 -25.20
C SER A 79 -11.95 1.55 -25.82
N SER A 80 -12.07 1.85 -27.11
CA SER A 80 -13.32 1.59 -27.85
C SER A 80 -13.67 0.10 -27.87
N ALA A 81 -12.68 -0.80 -27.86
CA ALA A 81 -12.88 -2.23 -27.79
C ALA A 81 -13.49 -2.64 -26.44
N ALA A 82 -12.96 -2.12 -25.33
CA ALA A 82 -13.47 -2.36 -23.97
C ALA A 82 -14.91 -1.85 -23.81
N LYS A 83 -15.22 -0.67 -24.34
CA LYS A 83 -16.59 -0.12 -24.31
C LYS A 83 -17.59 -1.01 -25.07
N ARG A 84 -17.21 -1.51 -26.27
CA ARG A 84 -18.04 -2.47 -27.02
C ARG A 84 -18.21 -3.80 -26.29
N GLN A 85 -17.14 -4.31 -25.66
CA GLN A 85 -17.20 -5.52 -24.86
C GLN A 85 -18.13 -5.33 -23.66
N SER A 86 -18.00 -4.23 -22.92
CA SER A 86 -18.87 -3.91 -21.78
C SER A 86 -20.35 -3.83 -22.18
N ALA A 87 -20.68 -3.17 -23.29
CA ALA A 87 -22.04 -3.08 -23.80
C ALA A 87 -22.63 -4.45 -24.16
N ARG A 88 -21.79 -5.41 -24.59
CA ARG A 88 -22.23 -6.76 -24.98
C ARG A 88 -22.34 -7.73 -23.80
N THR A 89 -21.45 -7.63 -22.82
CA THR A 89 -21.31 -8.63 -21.75
C THR A 89 -21.77 -8.12 -20.38
N GLY A 90 -21.98 -6.82 -20.20
CA GLY A 90 -22.19 -6.18 -18.90
C GLY A 90 -20.93 -6.09 -18.04
N ALA A 91 -19.84 -6.75 -18.44
CA ALA A 91 -18.58 -6.69 -17.70
C ALA A 91 -17.79 -5.43 -18.05
N GLN A 92 -17.16 -4.82 -17.07
CA GLN A 92 -16.29 -3.65 -17.25
C GLN A 92 -14.82 -4.09 -17.32
N PRO A 93 -14.18 -4.10 -18.51
CA PRO A 93 -12.77 -4.46 -18.65
C PRO A 93 -11.84 -3.52 -17.91
N GLY A 94 -10.73 -4.06 -17.43
CA GLY A 94 -9.71 -3.33 -16.70
C GLY A 94 -8.65 -4.25 -16.13
N SER A 95 -7.81 -3.70 -15.26
CA SER A 95 -6.78 -4.46 -14.56
C SER A 95 -6.75 -4.05 -13.09
N GLU A 96 -6.56 -4.98 -12.20
CA GLU A 96 -6.15 -4.70 -10.84
C GLU A 96 -4.62 -4.59 -10.77
N ARG A 97 -4.14 -3.69 -9.91
CA ARG A 97 -2.72 -3.43 -9.73
C ARG A 97 -2.36 -3.52 -8.27
N LEU A 98 -1.21 -4.10 -7.98
CA LEU A 98 -0.51 -3.99 -6.71
C LEU A 98 0.69 -3.07 -6.91
N LEU A 99 0.77 -2.02 -6.11
CA LEU A 99 1.87 -1.07 -6.10
C LEU A 99 2.67 -1.22 -4.82
N CYS A 100 3.99 -1.10 -4.95
CA CYS A 100 4.91 -0.90 -3.84
C CYS A 100 5.54 0.48 -3.98
N LEU A 101 5.38 1.32 -2.96
CA LEU A 101 5.92 2.66 -2.94
C LEU A 101 6.97 2.78 -1.82
N ASP A 102 7.96 3.63 -2.02
CA ASP A 102 8.87 4.08 -0.97
C ASP A 102 8.13 4.99 0.01
N ALA A 103 8.07 4.62 1.28
CA ALA A 103 7.36 5.37 2.31
C ALA A 103 7.96 6.76 2.58
N SER A 104 9.23 6.98 2.28
CA SER A 104 9.90 8.26 2.53
C SER A 104 9.56 9.35 1.50
N ASN A 105 9.24 8.96 0.25
CA ASN A 105 9.10 9.91 -0.86
C ASN A 105 7.95 9.60 -1.82
N GLY A 106 7.22 8.49 -1.63
CA GLY A 106 6.07 8.07 -2.44
C GLY A 106 6.40 7.59 -3.85
N LYS A 107 7.67 7.37 -4.20
CA LYS A 107 8.05 6.83 -5.52
C LYS A 107 7.67 5.37 -5.63
N THR A 108 7.15 4.98 -6.80
CA THR A 108 6.89 3.57 -7.10
C THR A 108 8.22 2.82 -7.22
N LEU A 109 8.39 1.80 -6.37
CA LEU A 109 9.52 0.88 -6.42
C LEU A 109 9.26 -0.21 -7.45
N TRP A 110 8.06 -0.77 -7.44
CA TRP A 110 7.58 -1.72 -8.44
C TRP A 110 6.04 -1.73 -8.51
N GLU A 111 5.53 -2.25 -9.61
CA GLU A 111 4.10 -2.42 -9.88
C GLU A 111 3.87 -3.78 -10.54
N LYS A 112 2.81 -4.49 -10.13
CA LYS A 112 2.32 -5.71 -10.78
C LYS A 112 0.84 -5.55 -11.10
N SER A 113 0.42 -6.05 -12.24
CA SER A 113 -0.97 -5.97 -12.67
C SER A 113 -1.43 -7.23 -13.35
N TYR A 114 -2.74 -7.48 -13.33
CA TYR A 114 -3.38 -8.55 -14.06
C TYR A 114 -4.73 -8.09 -14.63
N PRO A 115 -5.16 -8.60 -15.79
CA PRO A 115 -6.47 -8.30 -16.34
C PRO A 115 -7.59 -8.76 -15.42
N CYS A 116 -8.57 -7.89 -15.17
CA CYS A 116 -9.72 -8.22 -14.32
C CYS A 116 -10.95 -7.44 -14.82
N ALA A 117 -11.90 -8.13 -15.43
CA ALA A 117 -13.14 -7.55 -15.89
C ALA A 117 -14.19 -7.67 -14.79
N TYR A 118 -14.74 -6.55 -14.33
CA TYR A 118 -15.70 -6.51 -13.23
C TYR A 118 -17.13 -6.67 -13.70
N THR A 119 -17.87 -7.55 -13.02
CA THR A 119 -19.31 -7.75 -13.21
C THR A 119 -20.15 -7.26 -12.02
N MET A 120 -19.50 -6.80 -10.96
CA MET A 120 -20.13 -6.37 -9.72
C MET A 120 -20.76 -4.98 -9.80
N SER A 121 -21.71 -4.68 -8.91
CA SER A 121 -22.45 -3.41 -8.86
C SER A 121 -21.64 -2.20 -8.41
N TYR A 122 -20.51 -2.39 -7.70
CA TYR A 122 -19.61 -1.33 -7.25
C TYR A 122 -18.20 -1.53 -7.84
N PRO A 123 -17.99 -1.20 -9.13
CA PRO A 123 -16.78 -1.59 -9.85
C PRO A 123 -15.61 -0.62 -9.67
N ALA A 124 -15.49 0.06 -8.52
CA ALA A 124 -14.43 1.05 -8.34
C ALA A 124 -13.03 0.42 -8.21
N GLY A 125 -12.92 -0.76 -7.58
CA GLY A 125 -11.63 -1.44 -7.45
C GLY A 125 -11.55 -2.44 -6.30
N PRO A 126 -10.35 -2.96 -6.00
CA PRO A 126 -10.09 -3.89 -4.90
C PRO A 126 -10.54 -3.34 -3.55
N ARG A 127 -10.92 -4.24 -2.64
CA ARG A 127 -11.46 -3.91 -1.32
C ARG A 127 -10.60 -4.38 -0.18
N VAL A 128 -9.77 -5.39 -0.42
CA VAL A 128 -8.95 -6.03 0.62
C VAL A 128 -7.61 -5.35 0.71
N THR A 129 -7.25 -4.90 1.91
CA THR A 129 -5.90 -4.41 2.21
C THR A 129 -4.89 -5.54 1.97
N PRO A 130 -3.78 -5.29 1.27
CA PRO A 130 -2.71 -6.26 1.17
C PRO A 130 -2.27 -6.73 2.56
N LEU A 131 -1.99 -8.03 2.71
CA LEU A 131 -1.40 -8.57 3.92
C LEU A 131 0.06 -8.87 3.66
N VAL A 132 0.95 -8.29 4.47
CA VAL A 132 2.39 -8.56 4.41
C VAL A 132 2.77 -9.43 5.60
N HIS A 133 3.38 -10.55 5.33
CA HIS A 133 3.90 -11.45 6.37
C HIS A 133 5.31 -11.92 6.00
N LYS A 134 6.29 -11.51 6.80
CA LYS A 134 7.71 -11.71 6.49
C LYS A 134 8.03 -11.11 5.10
N ASP A 135 8.58 -11.90 4.20
CA ASP A 135 8.97 -11.49 2.85
C ASP A 135 7.88 -11.74 1.80
N LEU A 136 6.65 -12.00 2.22
CA LEU A 136 5.52 -12.34 1.35
C LEU A 136 4.39 -11.33 1.44
N ILE A 137 3.73 -11.09 0.31
CA ILE A 137 2.52 -10.28 0.20
C ILE A 137 1.38 -11.16 -0.32
N TYR A 138 0.24 -11.06 0.34
CA TYR A 138 -1.00 -11.71 -0.07
C TYR A 138 -2.01 -10.65 -0.48
N THR A 139 -2.58 -10.78 -1.66
CA THR A 139 -3.60 -9.88 -2.19
C THR A 139 -4.80 -10.68 -2.65
N LEU A 140 -6.00 -10.19 -2.33
CA LEU A 140 -7.25 -10.76 -2.83
C LEU A 140 -7.93 -9.72 -3.72
N GLY A 141 -8.06 -10.03 -4.99
CA GLY A 141 -8.78 -9.25 -5.97
C GLY A 141 -10.27 -9.26 -5.74
N ALA A 142 -10.98 -8.30 -6.32
CA ALA A 142 -12.41 -8.14 -6.09
C ALA A 142 -13.26 -9.23 -6.75
N GLU A 143 -12.76 -9.91 -7.77
CA GLU A 143 -13.42 -11.05 -8.46
C GLU A 143 -12.90 -12.41 -7.94
N GLY A 144 -12.11 -12.45 -6.85
CA GLY A 144 -11.73 -13.68 -6.16
C GLY A 144 -10.29 -14.17 -6.38
N LEU A 145 -9.47 -13.49 -7.18
CA LEU A 145 -8.08 -13.92 -7.39
C LEU A 145 -7.22 -13.63 -6.17
N LEU A 146 -6.79 -14.68 -5.47
CA LEU A 146 -5.82 -14.64 -4.37
C LEU A 146 -4.42 -14.86 -4.93
N VAL A 147 -3.50 -13.94 -4.66
CA VAL A 147 -2.11 -14.02 -5.15
C VAL A 147 -1.13 -13.87 -4.01
N CYS A 148 -0.13 -14.76 -3.97
CA CYS A 148 1.05 -14.64 -3.11
C CYS A 148 2.26 -14.20 -3.93
N ARG A 149 2.95 -13.17 -3.46
CA ARG A 149 4.12 -12.57 -4.13
C ARG A 149 5.25 -12.32 -3.14
N THR A 150 6.46 -12.16 -3.64
CA THR A 150 7.58 -11.63 -2.85
C THR A 150 7.35 -10.15 -2.53
N ALA A 151 7.72 -9.72 -1.32
CA ALA A 151 7.63 -8.31 -0.93
C ALA A 151 8.71 -7.43 -1.59
N ASP A 152 9.83 -8.03 -2.00
CA ASP A 152 10.97 -7.28 -2.53
C ASP A 152 10.72 -6.75 -3.94
N ASP A 153 10.32 -7.60 -4.86
CA ASP A 153 10.16 -7.26 -6.28
C ASP A 153 8.77 -7.57 -6.86
N GLY A 154 7.86 -8.12 -6.02
CA GLY A 154 6.50 -8.50 -6.41
C GLY A 154 6.43 -9.74 -7.32
N ALA A 155 7.49 -10.56 -7.38
CA ALA A 155 7.47 -11.80 -8.15
C ALA A 155 6.38 -12.73 -7.62
N GLU A 156 5.60 -13.32 -8.54
CA GLU A 156 4.53 -14.24 -8.17
C GLU A 156 5.10 -15.58 -7.74
N ILE A 157 4.60 -16.09 -6.62
CA ILE A 157 4.95 -17.40 -6.08
C ILE A 157 3.84 -18.39 -6.41
N TRP A 158 2.60 -18.02 -6.15
CA TRP A 158 1.42 -18.79 -6.51
C TRP A 158 0.18 -17.89 -6.56
N GLN A 159 -0.86 -18.40 -7.21
CA GLN A 159 -2.19 -17.78 -7.23
C GLN A 159 -3.28 -18.84 -7.12
N HIS A 160 -4.45 -18.42 -6.67
CA HIS A 160 -5.67 -19.23 -6.61
C HIS A 160 -6.88 -18.36 -6.96
N ASP A 161 -7.75 -18.88 -7.80
CA ASP A 161 -8.99 -18.23 -8.23
C ASP A 161 -10.18 -18.96 -7.58
N PHE A 162 -11.06 -18.22 -6.88
CA PHE A 162 -12.20 -18.75 -6.12
C PHE A 162 -13.48 -18.77 -6.92
#